data_f132cf1fde3e3d775d850938b8f78312
#
_entry.id   f132cf1fde3e3d775d850938b8f78312
#
_cell.length_a   1.000
_cell.length_b   1.000
_cell.length_c   1.000
_cell.angle_alpha   90.00
_cell.angle_beta   90.00
_cell.angle_gamma   90.00
#
_symmetry.space_group_name_H-M   'P 1'
#
loop_
_entity.id
_entity.type
_entity.pdbx_description
1 polymer ?
#
loop_
_entity_poly.entity_id
_entity_poly.type
_entity_poly.pdbx_seq_one_letter_code
_entity_poly.pdbx_strand_id
1 'polypeptide(L)'
;MKRILFSIIALAVLYASASAQTYLPKWQEGYMDIHTIATGRGDATFIVMPDGTTLMIDAGDNGKTKDKQHPDTTRRAGEWQAIYMQKVMEGLPGNGKVDYAMITHFHDDHMGSWRQMLPGENGYGLSGITLVGEMVGYNKLLDRGWPTYDFPSKNVNGANKKFMKEYHAFVKYQMTQGMQMEKFRAGALNQISMVHNPKKYKKNFEIRNLAADAQVWTGEGENAEKQYKGDPTLFDENVNSCAIRITYGDFRYYNGGDLSGGNWKSYASNERDIETPMSEVCGKVNVAKANHHGYYETCNGAFLNNLCPEVLIIDARSDNHPVPSTMKRMTDPLVWTRPGEFYITVDQARGKLGEELWSHFKPWGHIVVRVYEGGHEYQVFVLDADSLDYKVIYTSEMKKSK
;
A
#
# COMPACT_ATOMS: atom_id res chain seq x y z
N MET A 1 40.64 -17.19 66.07
CA MET A 1 40.08 -17.91 64.91
C MET A 1 38.87 -17.16 64.45
N LYS A 2 39.01 -16.34 63.38
CA LYS A 2 37.92 -15.57 62.78
C LYS A 2 37.33 -16.38 61.66
N ARG A 3 36.05 -16.74 61.74
CA ARG A 3 35.30 -17.39 60.65
C ARG A 3 34.82 -16.31 59.69
N ILE A 4 35.25 -16.38 58.41
CA ILE A 4 34.82 -15.54 57.31
C ILE A 4 33.60 -16.26 56.69
N LEU A 5 32.46 -15.63 56.74
CA LEU A 5 31.22 -16.09 56.10
C LEU A 5 31.22 -15.53 54.65
N PHE A 6 31.32 -16.40 53.67
CA PHE A 6 31.13 -16.03 52.25
C PHE A 6 29.61 -16.10 51.92
N SER A 7 29.01 -14.93 51.71
CA SER A 7 27.67 -14.84 51.19
C SER A 7 27.72 -14.94 49.67
N ILE A 8 27.22 -16.05 49.10
CA ILE A 8 27.02 -16.21 47.66
C ILE A 8 25.70 -15.53 47.32
N ILE A 9 25.75 -14.39 46.66
CA ILE A 9 24.56 -13.77 46.02
C ILE A 9 24.35 -14.48 44.68
N ALA A 10 23.35 -15.34 44.63
CA ALA A 10 22.87 -15.94 43.38
C ALA A 10 22.05 -14.89 42.61
N LEU A 11 22.62 -14.37 41.51
CA LEU A 11 21.93 -13.49 40.57
C LEU A 11 21.00 -14.37 39.71
N ALA A 12 19.72 -14.45 40.07
CA ALA A 12 18.72 -15.09 39.23
C ALA A 12 18.45 -14.16 38.05
N VAL A 13 19.01 -14.48 36.87
CA VAL A 13 18.65 -13.86 35.61
C VAL A 13 17.30 -14.43 35.23
N LEU A 14 16.24 -13.68 35.45
CA LEU A 14 14.92 -13.94 34.93
C LEU A 14 14.96 -13.77 33.41
N TYR A 15 15.13 -14.86 32.66
CA TYR A 15 14.76 -14.91 31.26
C TYR A 15 13.23 -14.84 31.22
N ALA A 16 12.69 -13.64 30.99
CA ALA A 16 11.33 -13.51 30.53
C ALA A 16 11.31 -14.13 29.11
N SER A 17 10.84 -15.36 29.01
CA SER A 17 10.42 -15.92 27.74
C SER A 17 9.28 -15.03 27.23
N ALA A 18 9.57 -14.15 26.27
CA ALA A 18 8.53 -13.47 25.52
C ALA A 18 7.69 -14.57 24.89
N SER A 19 6.50 -14.81 25.42
CA SER A 19 5.51 -15.64 24.75
C SER A 19 5.30 -15.02 23.38
N ALA A 20 5.57 -15.77 22.30
CA ALA A 20 5.33 -15.30 20.96
C ALA A 20 3.88 -14.81 20.90
N GLN A 21 3.72 -13.54 20.55
CA GLN A 21 2.41 -12.89 20.50
C GLN A 21 1.58 -13.55 19.41
N THR A 22 0.50 -14.24 19.79
CA THR A 22 -0.32 -15.02 18.88
C THR A 22 -1.18 -14.15 17.96
N TYR A 23 -1.57 -12.95 18.43
CA TYR A 23 -2.43 -12.02 17.68
C TYR A 23 -1.85 -10.60 17.75
N LEU A 24 -2.05 -9.82 16.70
CA LEU A 24 -1.72 -8.40 16.72
C LEU A 24 -2.55 -7.71 17.81
N PRO A 25 -1.97 -6.97 18.77
CA PRO A 25 -2.74 -6.18 19.71
C PRO A 25 -3.66 -5.21 18.99
N LYS A 26 -4.80 -4.92 19.57
CA LYS A 26 -5.71 -3.90 19.03
C LYS A 26 -4.97 -2.57 18.87
N TRP A 27 -5.34 -1.85 17.83
CA TRP A 27 -4.89 -0.48 17.63
C TRP A 27 -5.26 0.39 18.84
N GLN A 28 -4.44 1.37 19.14
CA GLN A 28 -4.65 2.37 20.20
C GLN A 28 -4.42 3.76 19.63
N GLU A 29 -5.13 4.76 20.17
CA GLU A 29 -4.90 6.15 19.78
C GLU A 29 -3.44 6.54 19.95
N GLY A 30 -2.87 7.16 18.93
CA GLY A 30 -1.45 7.46 18.82
C GLY A 30 -0.67 6.45 17.98
N TYR A 31 -1.19 5.25 17.72
CA TYR A 31 -0.55 4.29 16.80
C TYR A 31 -1.02 4.54 15.37
N MET A 32 -0.13 4.32 14.42
CA MET A 32 -0.49 4.22 13.02
C MET A 32 -0.24 2.78 12.55
N ASP A 33 -1.28 2.12 12.04
CA ASP A 33 -1.17 0.80 11.44
C ASP A 33 -1.33 0.88 9.92
N ILE A 34 -0.40 0.27 9.19
CA ILE A 34 -0.43 0.16 7.74
C ILE A 34 -0.54 -1.32 7.41
N HIS A 35 -1.70 -1.75 6.92
CA HIS A 35 -1.99 -3.12 6.56
C HIS A 35 -1.91 -3.29 5.04
N THR A 36 -1.03 -4.16 4.54
CA THR A 36 -1.06 -4.64 3.16
C THR A 36 -1.79 -5.97 3.15
N ILE A 37 -2.93 -6.03 2.48
CA ILE A 37 -3.89 -7.14 2.58
C ILE A 37 -3.61 -8.18 1.52
N ALA A 38 -3.18 -9.37 1.94
CA ALA A 38 -2.82 -10.48 1.08
C ALA A 38 -4.06 -11.22 0.54
N THR A 39 -4.52 -10.89 -0.64
CA THR A 39 -5.55 -11.67 -1.33
C THR A 39 -5.02 -12.41 -2.57
N GLY A 40 -3.81 -12.09 -3.03
CA GLY A 40 -3.24 -12.63 -4.26
C GLY A 40 -3.93 -12.17 -5.55
N ARG A 41 -4.77 -11.12 -5.46
CA ARG A 41 -5.60 -10.63 -6.56
C ARG A 41 -5.33 -9.19 -6.96
N GLY A 42 -4.44 -8.51 -6.27
CA GLY A 42 -4.06 -7.12 -6.51
C GLY A 42 -3.77 -6.37 -5.24
N ASP A 43 -3.44 -5.11 -5.40
CA ASP A 43 -3.10 -4.20 -4.31
C ASP A 43 -4.31 -3.88 -3.43
N ALA A 44 -4.09 -3.93 -2.13
CA ALA A 44 -5.02 -3.42 -1.14
C ALA A 44 -4.24 -3.01 0.11
N THR A 45 -4.14 -1.71 0.35
CA THR A 45 -3.53 -1.16 1.56
C THR A 45 -4.60 -0.49 2.40
N PHE A 46 -4.68 -0.83 3.69
CA PHE A 46 -5.58 -0.22 4.65
C PHE A 46 -4.81 0.41 5.80
N ILE A 47 -5.02 1.68 6.06
CA ILE A 47 -4.25 2.47 7.04
C ILE A 47 -5.20 2.98 8.11
N VAL A 48 -4.82 2.77 9.37
CA VAL A 48 -5.43 3.41 10.54
C VAL A 48 -4.46 4.47 11.04
N MET A 49 -4.84 5.73 10.91
CA MET A 49 -4.02 6.88 11.33
C MET A 49 -4.03 7.05 12.86
N PRO A 50 -3.13 7.87 13.45
CA PRO A 50 -2.99 8.01 14.90
C PRO A 50 -4.25 8.46 15.67
N ASP A 51 -5.21 9.09 15.01
CA ASP A 51 -6.50 9.47 15.62
C ASP A 51 -7.65 8.49 15.28
N GLY A 52 -7.33 7.37 14.62
CA GLY A 52 -8.31 6.39 14.16
C GLY A 52 -8.95 6.69 12.82
N THR A 53 -8.56 7.77 12.13
CA THR A 53 -8.96 8.03 10.73
C THR A 53 -8.46 6.91 9.83
N THR A 54 -9.31 6.45 8.93
CA THR A 54 -9.03 5.30 8.06
C THR A 54 -8.83 5.73 6.61
N LEU A 55 -7.83 5.11 5.95
CA LEU A 55 -7.55 5.29 4.53
C LEU A 55 -7.38 3.92 3.86
N MET A 56 -8.18 3.65 2.84
CA MET A 56 -7.96 2.54 1.94
C MET A 56 -7.28 3.05 0.66
N ILE A 57 -6.22 2.37 0.23
CA ILE A 57 -5.55 2.61 -1.05
C ILE A 57 -5.68 1.33 -1.87
N ASP A 58 -6.40 1.42 -2.96
CA ASP A 58 -6.73 0.34 -3.89
C ASP A 58 -7.57 -0.79 -3.26
N ALA A 59 -8.26 -1.51 -4.10
CA ALA A 59 -8.99 -2.73 -3.81
C ALA A 59 -8.95 -3.64 -5.04
N GLY A 60 -7.78 -4.23 -5.30
CA GLY A 60 -7.56 -5.06 -6.47
C GLY A 60 -8.38 -6.35 -6.46
N ASP A 61 -8.98 -6.67 -7.60
CA ASP A 61 -9.65 -7.94 -7.84
C ASP A 61 -9.44 -8.39 -9.29
N ASN A 62 -8.21 -8.81 -9.61
CA ASN A 62 -7.86 -9.29 -10.93
C ASN A 62 -8.60 -10.60 -11.26
N GLY A 63 -9.50 -10.56 -12.22
CA GLY A 63 -10.34 -11.70 -12.62
C GLY A 63 -9.62 -12.87 -13.32
N LYS A 64 -8.31 -12.82 -13.55
CA LYS A 64 -7.60 -13.82 -14.38
C LYS A 64 -7.13 -15.08 -13.65
N THR A 65 -6.91 -15.04 -12.35
CA THR A 65 -6.26 -16.12 -11.57
C THR A 65 -7.08 -16.50 -10.34
N LYS A 66 -8.10 -17.36 -10.50
CA LYS A 66 -9.00 -17.75 -9.40
C LYS A 66 -8.34 -18.63 -8.33
N ASP A 67 -7.45 -19.48 -8.74
CA ASP A 67 -6.92 -20.64 -8.02
C ASP A 67 -5.80 -20.30 -7.01
N LYS A 68 -5.44 -19.02 -6.87
CA LYS A 68 -4.38 -18.54 -5.97
C LYS A 68 -4.85 -17.38 -5.10
N GLN A 69 -6.11 -17.38 -4.73
CA GLN A 69 -6.69 -16.37 -3.86
C GLN A 69 -6.62 -16.81 -2.41
N HIS A 70 -6.35 -15.86 -1.50
CA HIS A 70 -6.32 -16.08 -0.05
C HIS A 70 -7.50 -15.39 0.63
N PRO A 71 -8.04 -15.98 1.71
CA PRO A 71 -7.69 -17.30 2.27
C PRO A 71 -8.16 -18.47 1.39
N ASP A 72 -9.17 -18.27 0.53
CA ASP A 72 -9.74 -19.27 -0.36
C ASP A 72 -10.55 -18.63 -1.50
N THR A 73 -11.18 -19.45 -2.33
CA THR A 73 -11.97 -19.03 -3.49
C THR A 73 -13.50 -19.02 -3.23
N THR A 74 -13.95 -19.15 -2.01
CA THR A 74 -15.39 -19.16 -1.67
C THR A 74 -16.05 -17.80 -1.81
N ARG A 75 -15.24 -16.72 -1.72
CA ARG A 75 -15.63 -15.32 -1.89
C ARG A 75 -14.72 -14.63 -2.89
N ARG A 76 -15.13 -13.43 -3.33
CA ARG A 76 -14.29 -12.56 -4.15
C ARG A 76 -13.20 -11.89 -3.30
N ALA A 77 -12.09 -11.48 -3.93
CA ALA A 77 -11.03 -10.76 -3.23
C ALA A 77 -11.54 -9.50 -2.51
N GLY A 78 -12.42 -8.73 -3.16
CA GLY A 78 -13.04 -7.55 -2.52
C GLY A 78 -13.87 -7.90 -1.27
N GLU A 79 -14.53 -9.08 -1.21
CA GLU A 79 -15.22 -9.51 -0.01
C GLU A 79 -14.22 -9.81 1.12
N TRP A 80 -13.12 -10.51 0.83
CA TRP A 80 -12.08 -10.80 1.81
C TRP A 80 -11.39 -9.53 2.32
N GLN A 81 -11.13 -8.57 1.43
CA GLN A 81 -10.60 -7.25 1.81
C GLN A 81 -11.57 -6.53 2.75
N ALA A 82 -12.86 -6.51 2.42
CA ALA A 82 -13.89 -5.87 3.25
C ALA A 82 -14.00 -6.54 4.64
N ILE A 83 -14.02 -7.88 4.71
CA ILE A 83 -14.07 -8.65 5.97
C ILE A 83 -12.83 -8.34 6.83
N TYR A 84 -11.63 -8.30 6.24
CA TYR A 84 -10.41 -7.93 6.94
C TYR A 84 -10.50 -6.51 7.51
N MET A 85 -10.89 -5.53 6.68
CA MET A 85 -11.04 -4.14 7.11
C MET A 85 -12.09 -3.96 8.20
N GLN A 86 -13.25 -4.63 8.10
CA GLN A 86 -14.28 -4.59 9.13
C GLN A 86 -13.73 -5.06 10.48
N LYS A 87 -12.92 -6.13 10.48
CA LYS A 87 -12.26 -6.61 11.71
C LYS A 87 -11.25 -5.61 12.27
N VAL A 88 -10.45 -4.99 11.43
CA VAL A 88 -9.49 -3.96 11.86
C VAL A 88 -10.21 -2.73 12.41
N MET A 89 -11.36 -2.37 11.82
CA MET A 89 -12.15 -1.20 12.25
C MET A 89 -12.95 -1.41 13.54
N GLU A 90 -13.00 -2.62 14.10
CA GLU A 90 -13.73 -2.89 15.35
C GLU A 90 -13.23 -2.02 16.51
N GLY A 91 -14.06 -1.11 16.97
CA GLY A 91 -13.77 -0.20 18.08
C GLY A 91 -13.02 1.08 17.70
N LEU A 92 -12.75 1.32 16.41
CA LEU A 92 -12.25 2.61 15.96
C LEU A 92 -13.34 3.70 16.06
N PRO A 93 -12.94 4.98 16.18
CA PRO A 93 -13.88 6.08 16.07
C PRO A 93 -14.48 6.15 14.66
N GLY A 94 -15.60 6.85 14.52
CA GLY A 94 -16.26 7.07 13.24
C GLY A 94 -17.64 6.43 13.14
N ASN A 95 -18.17 6.37 11.91
CA ASN A 95 -19.52 5.90 11.61
C ASN A 95 -19.57 4.46 11.05
N GLY A 96 -18.46 3.71 11.19
CA GLY A 96 -18.32 2.35 10.65
C GLY A 96 -18.02 2.29 9.15
N LYS A 97 -17.85 3.44 8.49
CA LYS A 97 -17.37 3.56 7.11
C LYS A 97 -15.87 3.89 7.08
N VAL A 98 -15.22 3.56 6.00
CA VAL A 98 -13.86 4.04 5.70
C VAL A 98 -13.90 5.56 5.45
N ASP A 99 -13.06 6.32 6.13
CA ASP A 99 -13.06 7.79 6.01
C ASP A 99 -12.62 8.24 4.63
N TYR A 100 -11.53 7.64 4.13
CA TYR A 100 -11.01 7.90 2.79
C TYR A 100 -10.75 6.60 2.03
N ALA A 101 -11.20 6.54 0.78
CA ALA A 101 -10.73 5.56 -0.19
C ALA A 101 -9.97 6.30 -1.31
N MET A 102 -8.93 5.69 -1.83
CA MET A 102 -8.12 6.23 -2.92
C MET A 102 -7.85 5.12 -3.93
N ILE A 103 -8.04 5.42 -5.23
CA ILE A 103 -7.62 4.55 -6.32
C ILE A 103 -6.37 5.17 -6.92
N THR A 104 -5.27 4.38 -6.98
CA THR A 104 -4.01 4.85 -7.55
C THR A 104 -4.12 5.02 -9.06
N HIS A 105 -4.68 4.03 -9.75
CA HIS A 105 -4.92 4.04 -11.19
C HIS A 105 -5.98 2.98 -11.57
N PHE A 106 -6.36 2.93 -12.86
CA PHE A 106 -7.57 2.21 -13.28
C PHE A 106 -7.32 0.79 -13.83
N HIS A 107 -6.29 0.07 -13.36
CA HIS A 107 -6.12 -1.35 -13.67
C HIS A 107 -6.97 -2.24 -12.77
N ASP A 108 -7.23 -3.48 -13.24
CA ASP A 108 -8.12 -4.43 -12.56
C ASP A 108 -7.57 -4.93 -11.23
N ASP A 109 -6.26 -4.99 -11.07
CA ASP A 109 -5.57 -5.35 -9.83
C ASP A 109 -5.39 -4.19 -8.83
N HIS A 110 -6.01 -3.03 -9.11
CA HIS A 110 -6.07 -1.88 -8.21
C HIS A 110 -7.49 -1.42 -7.90
N MET A 111 -8.42 -1.53 -8.85
CA MET A 111 -9.78 -1.05 -8.64
C MET A 111 -10.88 -2.13 -8.77
N GLY A 112 -10.52 -3.34 -9.21
CA GLY A 112 -11.48 -4.38 -9.55
C GLY A 112 -11.66 -4.57 -11.05
N SER A 113 -12.36 -5.63 -11.45
CA SER A 113 -12.42 -6.11 -12.83
C SER A 113 -13.85 -6.34 -13.31
N TRP A 114 -14.12 -6.03 -14.59
CA TRP A 114 -15.35 -6.45 -15.23
C TRP A 114 -15.50 -7.98 -15.35
N ARG A 115 -14.38 -8.72 -15.24
CA ARG A 115 -14.39 -10.18 -15.21
C ARG A 115 -14.87 -10.65 -13.85
N GLN A 116 -15.86 -11.54 -13.85
CA GLN A 116 -16.38 -12.13 -12.61
C GLN A 116 -16.98 -11.10 -11.61
N MET A 117 -17.48 -9.96 -12.09
CA MET A 117 -18.31 -9.08 -11.28
C MET A 117 -19.50 -9.83 -10.69
N LEU A 118 -19.82 -9.54 -9.46
CA LEU A 118 -21.08 -9.92 -8.85
C LEU A 118 -22.18 -8.91 -9.28
N PRO A 119 -23.43 -9.35 -9.43
CA PRO A 119 -24.54 -8.42 -9.65
C PRO A 119 -24.74 -7.56 -8.39
N GLY A 120 -24.87 -6.25 -8.56
CA GLY A 120 -25.26 -5.35 -7.49
C GLY A 120 -26.73 -4.96 -7.58
N GLU A 121 -27.33 -4.64 -6.43
CA GLU A 121 -28.75 -4.25 -6.34
C GLU A 121 -28.97 -2.79 -6.76
N ASN A 122 -27.92 -1.97 -6.75
CA ASN A 122 -27.98 -0.52 -6.94
C ASN A 122 -27.66 -0.08 -8.39
N GLY A 123 -27.72 -1.02 -9.36
CA GLY A 123 -27.60 -0.73 -10.79
C GLY A 123 -26.16 -0.68 -11.32
N TYR A 124 -25.20 -1.25 -10.59
CA TYR A 124 -23.82 -1.43 -11.02
C TYR A 124 -23.26 -2.78 -10.57
N GLY A 125 -22.25 -3.26 -11.29
CA GLY A 125 -21.57 -4.51 -10.95
C GLY A 125 -20.55 -4.33 -9.81
N LEU A 126 -20.36 -5.39 -9.01
CA LEU A 126 -19.54 -5.40 -7.81
C LEU A 126 -18.22 -6.17 -8.04
N SER A 127 -17.11 -5.49 -7.91
CA SER A 127 -15.75 -6.04 -7.89
C SER A 127 -14.80 -5.02 -7.28
N GLY A 128 -13.77 -5.47 -6.56
CA GLY A 128 -12.78 -4.57 -5.97
C GLY A 128 -13.40 -3.37 -5.26
N ILE A 129 -13.08 -2.14 -5.71
CA ILE A 129 -13.51 -0.89 -5.07
C ILE A 129 -15.05 -0.76 -4.93
N THR A 130 -15.82 -1.24 -5.90
CA THR A 130 -17.29 -1.17 -5.82
C THR A 130 -17.85 -2.19 -4.84
N LEU A 131 -17.23 -3.37 -4.76
CA LEU A 131 -17.64 -4.42 -3.81
C LEU A 131 -17.27 -4.05 -2.36
N VAL A 132 -16.05 -3.58 -2.14
CA VAL A 132 -15.64 -3.10 -0.82
C VAL A 132 -16.51 -1.92 -0.39
N GLY A 133 -16.75 -0.97 -1.30
CA GLY A 133 -17.60 0.19 -1.00
C GLY A 133 -19.04 -0.15 -0.67
N GLU A 134 -19.59 -1.22 -1.27
CA GLU A 134 -20.92 -1.72 -0.92
C GLU A 134 -20.95 -2.37 0.46
N MET A 135 -19.89 -3.09 0.85
CA MET A 135 -19.83 -3.83 2.12
C MET A 135 -19.45 -2.94 3.32
N VAL A 136 -18.56 -1.96 3.13
CA VAL A 136 -18.01 -1.15 4.23
C VAL A 136 -18.48 0.32 4.12
N GLY A 137 -18.64 0.83 2.91
CA GLY A 137 -18.96 2.23 2.64
C GLY A 137 -17.74 3.15 2.73
N TYR A 138 -17.80 4.27 2.03
CA TYR A 138 -16.77 5.33 2.05
C TYR A 138 -17.39 6.67 2.42
N ASN A 139 -16.71 7.46 3.25
CA ASN A 139 -17.08 8.86 3.48
C ASN A 139 -16.58 9.74 2.32
N LYS A 140 -15.33 9.52 1.85
CA LYS A 140 -14.76 10.20 0.69
C LYS A 140 -13.97 9.24 -0.18
N LEU A 141 -14.11 9.34 -1.50
CA LEU A 141 -13.33 8.62 -2.49
C LEU A 141 -12.52 9.60 -3.34
N LEU A 142 -11.25 9.27 -3.58
CA LEU A 142 -10.36 10.04 -4.44
C LEU A 142 -9.87 9.16 -5.59
N ASP A 143 -9.86 9.72 -6.80
CA ASP A 143 -9.16 9.15 -7.93
C ASP A 143 -8.49 10.24 -8.79
N ARG A 144 -7.67 9.82 -9.73
CA ARG A 144 -6.95 10.73 -10.63
C ARG A 144 -7.83 11.41 -11.69
N GLY A 145 -8.99 10.84 -12.05
CA GLY A 145 -9.76 11.21 -13.24
C GLY A 145 -10.98 12.12 -12.97
N TRP A 146 -11.46 12.16 -11.75
CA TRP A 146 -12.67 12.92 -11.40
C TRP A 146 -12.57 14.41 -11.78
N PRO A 147 -13.62 15.08 -12.26
CA PRO A 147 -14.94 14.54 -12.67
C PRO A 147 -15.00 14.15 -14.15
N THR A 148 -14.00 14.47 -14.96
CA THR A 148 -14.09 14.42 -16.43
C THR A 148 -13.54 13.15 -17.05
N TYR A 149 -12.57 12.49 -16.38
CA TYR A 149 -11.87 11.28 -16.86
C TYR A 149 -11.33 11.42 -18.29
N ASP A 150 -10.79 12.60 -18.62
CA ASP A 150 -10.37 12.98 -19.97
C ASP A 150 -8.84 12.99 -20.17
N PHE A 151 -8.05 12.74 -19.12
CA PHE A 151 -6.60 12.58 -19.24
C PHE A 151 -6.20 11.09 -19.18
N PRO A 152 -5.25 10.62 -20.02
CA PRO A 152 -4.59 11.31 -21.15
C PRO A 152 -5.47 11.44 -22.37
N SER A 153 -6.61 10.81 -22.40
CA SER A 153 -7.66 10.94 -23.43
C SER A 153 -9.01 10.55 -22.85
N LYS A 154 -10.12 10.95 -23.51
CA LYS A 154 -11.49 10.53 -23.14
C LYS A 154 -11.72 9.02 -23.22
N ASN A 155 -10.85 8.32 -23.90
CA ASN A 155 -10.78 6.86 -23.90
C ASN A 155 -9.70 6.47 -22.90
N VAL A 156 -10.08 6.16 -21.67
CA VAL A 156 -9.17 5.54 -20.72
C VAL A 156 -8.58 4.30 -21.40
N ASN A 157 -7.30 4.39 -21.76
CA ASN A 157 -6.58 3.30 -22.38
C ASN A 157 -6.28 2.27 -21.29
N GLY A 158 -7.04 1.21 -21.26
CA GLY A 158 -6.75 0.17 -20.30
C GLY A 158 -7.66 -1.03 -20.48
N ALA A 159 -7.21 -2.15 -19.96
CA ALA A 159 -7.93 -3.41 -19.92
C ALA A 159 -9.28 -3.30 -19.20
N ASN A 160 -9.52 -2.21 -18.47
CA ASN A 160 -10.66 -2.06 -17.56
C ASN A 160 -11.78 -1.13 -18.04
N LYS A 161 -11.75 -0.71 -19.32
CA LYS A 161 -12.77 0.19 -19.90
C LYS A 161 -14.23 -0.22 -19.58
N LYS A 162 -14.52 -1.53 -19.56
CA LYS A 162 -15.86 -2.03 -19.24
C LYS A 162 -16.22 -1.81 -17.78
N PHE A 163 -15.26 -1.95 -16.88
CA PHE A 163 -15.49 -1.75 -15.46
C PHE A 163 -15.67 -0.27 -15.09
N MET A 164 -15.03 0.64 -15.85
CA MET A 164 -15.21 2.08 -15.63
C MET A 164 -16.66 2.52 -15.69
N LYS A 165 -17.49 1.89 -16.53
CA LYS A 165 -18.94 2.16 -16.59
C LYS A 165 -19.62 1.83 -15.25
N GLU A 166 -19.29 0.68 -14.69
CA GLU A 166 -19.84 0.22 -13.40
C GLU A 166 -19.32 1.11 -12.25
N TYR A 167 -18.03 1.45 -12.28
CA TYR A 167 -17.41 2.35 -11.32
C TYR A 167 -18.08 3.74 -11.34
N HIS A 168 -18.32 4.34 -12.51
CA HIS A 168 -19.01 5.63 -12.60
C HIS A 168 -20.46 5.55 -12.08
N ALA A 169 -21.16 4.43 -12.35
CA ALA A 169 -22.50 4.21 -11.80
C ALA A 169 -22.47 4.09 -10.27
N PHE A 170 -21.49 3.35 -9.73
CA PHE A 170 -21.24 3.25 -8.29
C PHE A 170 -20.99 4.64 -7.68
N VAL A 171 -20.04 5.41 -8.22
CA VAL A 171 -19.73 6.76 -7.72
C VAL A 171 -20.96 7.64 -7.70
N LYS A 172 -21.70 7.67 -8.81
CA LYS A 172 -22.94 8.45 -8.91
C LYS A 172 -23.96 8.06 -7.85
N TYR A 173 -24.18 6.76 -7.65
CA TYR A 173 -25.10 6.27 -6.62
C TYR A 173 -24.63 6.62 -5.22
N GLN A 174 -23.38 6.30 -4.88
CA GLN A 174 -22.83 6.53 -3.55
C GLN A 174 -22.79 8.02 -3.17
N MET A 175 -22.62 8.92 -4.14
CA MET A 175 -22.75 10.36 -3.89
C MET A 175 -24.17 10.74 -3.47
N THR A 176 -25.22 10.08 -3.99
CA THR A 176 -26.60 10.29 -3.49
C THR A 176 -26.80 9.76 -2.07
N GLN A 177 -25.92 8.85 -1.62
CA GLN A 177 -25.90 8.32 -0.24
C GLN A 177 -24.96 9.09 0.69
N GLY A 178 -24.42 10.23 0.22
CA GLY A 178 -23.58 11.14 1.02
C GLY A 178 -22.06 10.94 0.89
N MET A 179 -21.59 10.00 0.07
CA MET A 179 -20.17 9.89 -0.24
C MET A 179 -19.68 11.15 -0.97
N GLN A 180 -18.54 11.67 -0.56
CA GLN A 180 -17.86 12.75 -1.28
C GLN A 180 -16.92 12.16 -2.34
N MET A 181 -16.76 12.86 -3.46
CA MET A 181 -15.82 12.50 -4.51
C MET A 181 -14.89 13.66 -4.81
N GLU A 182 -13.59 13.41 -4.92
CA GLU A 182 -12.60 14.44 -5.17
C GLU A 182 -11.51 13.94 -6.13
N LYS A 183 -11.03 14.82 -7.05
CA LYS A 183 -9.85 14.51 -7.87
C LYS A 183 -8.62 14.52 -7.00
N PHE A 184 -7.83 13.44 -7.07
CA PHE A 184 -6.50 13.40 -6.46
C PHE A 184 -5.57 14.36 -7.22
N ARG A 185 -4.89 15.26 -6.50
CA ARG A 185 -4.03 16.30 -7.07
C ARG A 185 -2.59 16.08 -6.66
N ALA A 186 -1.68 15.93 -7.64
CA ALA A 186 -0.24 15.96 -7.37
C ALA A 186 0.14 17.27 -6.67
N GLY A 187 1.05 17.23 -5.72
CA GLY A 187 1.51 18.37 -4.94
C GLY A 187 0.63 18.77 -3.76
N ALA A 188 -0.62 18.30 -3.68
CA ALA A 188 -1.50 18.68 -2.58
C ALA A 188 -0.97 18.20 -1.22
N LEU A 189 -1.11 19.06 -0.20
CA LEU A 189 -0.81 18.75 1.19
C LEU A 189 -2.11 18.53 1.97
N ASN A 190 -2.19 17.40 2.65
CA ASN A 190 -3.33 17.07 3.51
C ASN A 190 -4.71 17.10 2.80
N GLN A 191 -4.75 16.75 1.51
CA GLN A 191 -6.01 16.44 0.80
C GLN A 191 -6.69 15.23 1.46
N ILE A 192 -5.91 14.31 1.96
CA ILE A 192 -6.29 13.25 2.91
C ILE A 192 -5.73 13.67 4.27
N SER A 193 -6.57 13.80 5.28
CA SER A 193 -6.17 14.29 6.59
C SER A 193 -6.95 13.61 7.71
N MET A 194 -6.45 13.68 8.92
CA MET A 194 -7.17 13.17 10.10
C MET A 194 -8.50 13.89 10.30
N VAL A 195 -9.55 13.15 10.67
CA VAL A 195 -10.91 13.68 10.83
C VAL A 195 -11.46 13.54 12.27
N HIS A 196 -10.90 12.63 13.08
CA HIS A 196 -11.42 12.38 14.42
C HIS A 196 -10.76 13.26 15.48
N ASN A 197 -9.44 13.48 15.41
CA ASN A 197 -8.72 14.39 16.33
C ASN A 197 -7.57 15.13 15.63
N PRO A 198 -7.82 15.89 14.55
CA PRO A 198 -6.77 16.49 13.74
C PRO A 198 -5.91 17.50 14.50
N LYS A 199 -6.46 18.18 15.52
CA LYS A 199 -5.72 19.19 16.29
C LYS A 199 -4.58 18.60 17.10
N LYS A 200 -4.74 17.38 17.63
CA LYS A 200 -3.72 16.68 18.44
C LYS A 200 -2.46 16.41 17.63
N TYR A 201 -2.61 16.05 16.35
CA TYR A 201 -1.52 15.57 15.51
C TYR A 201 -1.05 16.57 14.45
N LYS A 202 -1.63 17.78 14.39
CA LYS A 202 -1.37 18.79 13.34
C LYS A 202 0.12 19.10 13.13
N LYS A 203 0.95 18.97 14.17
CA LYS A 203 2.37 19.34 14.11
C LYS A 203 3.30 18.20 13.68
N ASN A 204 2.85 16.96 13.79
CA ASN A 204 3.69 15.79 13.58
C ASN A 204 3.10 14.75 12.61
N PHE A 205 2.01 15.11 11.91
CA PHE A 205 1.41 14.23 10.89
C PHE A 205 1.07 15.02 9.63
N GLU A 206 1.46 14.49 8.48
CA GLU A 206 1.07 15.01 7.17
C GLU A 206 0.96 13.90 6.13
N ILE A 207 0.11 14.11 5.12
CA ILE A 207 0.08 13.32 3.89
C ILE A 207 0.34 14.26 2.73
N ARG A 208 1.43 13.98 1.99
CA ARG A 208 1.81 14.70 0.78
C ARG A 208 1.48 13.84 -0.44
N ASN A 209 0.70 14.40 -1.35
CA ASN A 209 0.50 13.82 -2.68
C ASN A 209 1.74 14.10 -3.53
N LEU A 210 2.44 13.05 -3.96
CA LEU A 210 3.71 13.19 -4.68
C LEU A 210 3.54 13.22 -6.19
N ALA A 211 2.66 12.36 -6.72
CA ALA A 211 2.44 12.24 -8.15
C ALA A 211 1.00 11.87 -8.49
N ALA A 212 0.52 12.28 -9.65
CA ALA A 212 -0.71 11.83 -10.33
C ALA A 212 -0.72 12.34 -11.77
N ASP A 213 -1.33 11.58 -12.70
CA ASP A 213 -1.45 11.98 -14.12
C ASP A 213 -0.09 12.36 -14.75
N ALA A 214 0.97 11.60 -14.41
CA ALA A 214 2.35 11.87 -14.82
C ALA A 214 2.87 13.28 -14.47
N GLN A 215 2.28 13.92 -13.46
CA GLN A 215 2.77 15.11 -12.82
C GLN A 215 3.38 14.76 -11.47
N VAL A 216 4.46 15.43 -11.10
CA VAL A 216 5.17 15.20 -9.82
C VAL A 216 5.26 16.52 -9.07
N TRP A 217 5.08 16.46 -7.75
CA TRP A 217 5.30 17.59 -6.84
C TRP A 217 6.71 18.16 -7.04
N THR A 218 6.82 19.49 -7.05
CA THR A 218 8.10 20.18 -7.31
C THR A 218 9.03 20.27 -6.08
N GLY A 219 8.56 19.82 -4.91
CA GLY A 219 9.24 20.05 -3.64
C GLY A 219 8.83 21.35 -2.94
N GLU A 220 8.06 22.22 -3.60
CA GLU A 220 7.67 23.54 -3.10
C GLU A 220 6.14 23.73 -3.10
N GLY A 221 5.60 24.17 -1.97
CA GLY A 221 4.19 24.45 -1.81
C GLY A 221 3.29 23.25 -2.21
N GLU A 222 2.28 23.50 -3.01
CA GLU A 222 1.43 22.49 -3.64
C GLU A 222 1.62 22.46 -5.18
N ASN A 223 2.77 22.90 -5.68
CA ASN A 223 3.05 22.94 -7.10
C ASN A 223 3.41 21.53 -7.61
N ALA A 224 2.95 21.21 -8.80
CA ALA A 224 3.31 19.97 -9.50
C ALA A 224 3.62 20.26 -10.97
N GLU A 225 4.55 19.50 -11.53
CA GLU A 225 4.99 19.65 -12.90
C GLU A 225 4.91 18.34 -13.68
N LYS A 226 4.67 18.49 -14.97
CA LYS A 226 4.66 17.39 -15.94
C LYS A 226 6.06 16.78 -16.08
N GLN A 227 6.17 15.46 -15.90
CA GLN A 227 7.44 14.72 -15.93
C GLN A 227 7.58 13.76 -17.12
N TYR A 228 6.75 13.85 -18.14
CA TYR A 228 6.82 12.98 -19.31
C TYR A 228 7.17 13.75 -20.58
N LYS A 229 7.75 13.04 -21.54
CA LYS A 229 7.98 13.50 -22.92
C LYS A 229 7.12 12.70 -23.88
N GLY A 230 6.80 13.29 -25.04
CA GLY A 230 5.99 12.62 -26.04
C GLY A 230 4.47 12.70 -25.82
N ASP A 231 3.73 11.81 -26.46
CA ASP A 231 2.27 11.76 -26.44
C ASP A 231 1.78 10.89 -25.27
N PRO A 232 1.12 11.46 -24.24
CA PRO A 232 0.64 10.72 -23.08
C PRO A 232 -0.48 9.72 -23.42
N THR A 233 -1.15 9.86 -24.57
CA THR A 233 -2.20 8.90 -25.00
C THR A 233 -1.64 7.52 -25.36
N LEU A 234 -0.32 7.42 -25.56
CA LEU A 234 0.42 6.19 -25.86
C LEU A 234 0.98 5.53 -24.58
N PHE A 235 0.83 6.16 -23.43
CA PHE A 235 1.38 5.66 -22.18
C PHE A 235 0.46 4.55 -21.59
N ASP A 236 1.09 3.66 -20.86
CA ASP A 236 0.38 2.73 -20.00
C ASP A 236 -0.29 3.47 -18.84
N GLU A 237 -1.37 2.94 -18.33
CA GLU A 237 -2.13 3.53 -17.23
C GLU A 237 -1.28 3.71 -15.96
N ASN A 238 -0.29 2.84 -15.74
CA ASN A 238 0.63 2.87 -14.60
C ASN A 238 1.37 4.21 -14.46
N VAL A 239 1.73 4.84 -15.59
CA VAL A 239 2.41 6.15 -15.60
C VAL A 239 1.59 7.23 -14.88
N ASN A 240 0.28 7.05 -14.81
CA ASN A 240 -0.67 8.01 -14.22
C ASN A 240 -0.96 7.75 -12.74
N SER A 241 -0.33 6.75 -12.12
CA SER A 241 -0.58 6.36 -10.73
C SER A 241 -0.45 7.53 -9.75
N CYS A 242 -1.37 7.56 -8.80
CA CYS A 242 -1.31 8.45 -7.65
C CYS A 242 -0.28 7.94 -6.64
N ALA A 243 0.59 8.81 -6.18
CA ALA A 243 1.59 8.48 -5.17
C ALA A 243 1.49 9.41 -3.97
N ILE A 244 1.66 8.86 -2.77
CA ILE A 244 1.65 9.60 -1.51
C ILE A 244 2.88 9.29 -0.66
N ARG A 245 3.25 10.28 0.18
CA ARG A 245 4.10 10.08 1.35
C ARG A 245 3.32 10.44 2.60
N ILE A 246 3.28 9.53 3.57
CA ILE A 246 2.77 9.78 4.91
C ILE A 246 3.97 10.03 5.83
N THR A 247 3.90 11.09 6.61
CA THR A 247 4.88 11.41 7.66
C THR A 247 4.17 11.42 9.01
N TYR A 248 4.68 10.65 9.97
CA TYR A 248 4.24 10.69 11.35
C TYR A 248 5.47 10.78 12.28
N GLY A 249 5.69 11.94 12.87
CA GLY A 249 6.95 12.22 13.58
C GLY A 249 8.17 12.02 12.68
N ASP A 250 9.05 11.11 13.07
CA ASP A 250 10.24 10.75 12.28
C ASP A 250 9.95 9.66 11.24
N PHE A 251 8.82 8.95 11.36
CA PHE A 251 8.46 7.87 10.46
C PHE A 251 7.91 8.40 9.12
N ARG A 252 8.32 7.75 8.02
CA ARG A 252 7.82 8.03 6.67
C ARG A 252 7.47 6.75 5.93
N TYR A 253 6.31 6.77 5.29
CA TYR A 253 5.79 5.70 4.42
C TYR A 253 5.53 6.20 3.01
N TYR A 254 5.88 5.41 2.01
CA TYR A 254 5.60 5.67 0.60
C TYR A 254 4.70 4.61 0.00
N ASN A 255 3.69 5.05 -0.78
CA ASN A 255 2.88 4.21 -1.66
C ASN A 255 2.62 4.97 -2.97
N GLY A 256 2.95 4.36 -4.09
CA GLY A 256 2.80 4.94 -5.43
C GLY A 256 2.05 4.06 -6.43
N GLY A 257 1.29 3.08 -5.96
CA GLY A 257 0.61 2.14 -6.85
C GLY A 257 1.60 1.45 -7.79
N ASP A 258 1.36 1.60 -9.09
CA ASP A 258 2.20 1.03 -10.14
C ASP A 258 3.01 2.10 -10.90
N LEU A 259 3.40 3.16 -10.19
CA LEU A 259 4.15 4.26 -10.81
C LEU A 259 5.34 3.74 -11.61
N SER A 260 5.44 4.18 -12.88
CA SER A 260 6.42 3.64 -13.83
C SER A 260 7.80 4.26 -13.65
N GLY A 261 8.83 3.42 -13.70
CA GLY A 261 10.25 3.80 -13.69
C GLY A 261 10.90 3.75 -15.08
N GLY A 262 10.11 3.70 -16.13
CA GLY A 262 10.60 3.70 -17.51
C GLY A 262 9.79 2.85 -18.48
N ASN A 263 10.43 2.40 -19.55
CA ASN A 263 9.82 1.53 -20.55
C ASN A 263 10.31 0.07 -20.33
N TRP A 264 9.40 -0.84 -20.05
CA TRP A 264 9.73 -2.26 -19.87
C TRP A 264 10.32 -2.95 -21.14
N LYS A 265 10.09 -2.37 -22.32
CA LYS A 265 10.63 -2.87 -23.59
C LYS A 265 11.99 -2.28 -23.96
N SER A 266 12.38 -1.18 -23.35
CA SER A 266 13.61 -0.47 -23.68
C SER A 266 14.05 0.37 -22.48
N TYR A 267 15.13 -0.03 -21.84
CA TYR A 267 15.79 0.75 -20.79
C TYR A 267 16.33 2.11 -21.29
N ALA A 268 16.20 2.40 -22.59
CA ALA A 268 16.78 3.56 -23.23
C ALA A 268 15.89 4.80 -23.29
N SER A 269 14.58 4.71 -22.99
CA SER A 269 13.69 5.87 -23.04
C SER A 269 13.20 6.26 -21.65
N ASN A 270 13.63 7.42 -21.18
CA ASN A 270 13.16 8.04 -19.95
C ASN A 270 11.79 8.73 -20.09
N GLU A 271 11.09 8.50 -21.20
CA GLU A 271 9.84 9.22 -21.53
C GLU A 271 8.70 8.90 -20.54
N ARG A 272 8.79 7.76 -19.87
CA ARG A 272 7.77 7.25 -18.95
C ARG A 272 8.29 7.05 -17.52
N ASP A 273 9.49 7.54 -17.24
CA ASP A 273 10.09 7.48 -15.93
C ASP A 273 9.53 8.60 -15.04
N ILE A 274 8.51 8.29 -14.29
CA ILE A 274 7.94 9.14 -13.26
C ILE A 274 8.51 8.79 -11.88
N GLU A 275 8.99 7.55 -11.71
CA GLU A 275 9.55 7.04 -10.47
C GLU A 275 10.79 7.83 -10.03
N THR A 276 11.71 8.12 -10.96
CA THR A 276 12.94 8.89 -10.67
C THR A 276 12.63 10.29 -10.13
N PRO A 277 11.94 11.20 -10.86
CA PRO A 277 11.67 12.54 -10.35
C PRO A 277 10.77 12.53 -9.10
N MET A 278 9.86 11.59 -8.97
CA MET A 278 9.06 11.42 -7.76
C MET A 278 9.95 11.05 -6.57
N SER A 279 10.92 10.16 -6.76
CA SER A 279 11.81 9.72 -5.69
C SER A 279 12.72 10.83 -5.15
N GLU A 280 13.11 11.76 -6.00
CA GLU A 280 13.93 12.93 -5.63
C GLU A 280 13.19 13.85 -4.66
N VAL A 281 11.90 14.10 -4.88
CA VAL A 281 11.08 14.96 -4.01
C VAL A 281 10.46 14.22 -2.83
N CYS A 282 10.29 12.91 -2.92
CA CYS A 282 9.85 12.08 -1.82
C CYS A 282 10.89 12.08 -0.68
N GLY A 283 12.16 11.91 -1.04
CA GLY A 283 13.25 11.72 -0.08
C GLY A 283 13.16 10.39 0.67
N LYS A 284 13.99 10.24 1.70
CA LYS A 284 14.10 8.99 2.46
C LYS A 284 12.82 8.62 3.18
N VAL A 285 12.52 7.31 3.22
CA VAL A 285 11.39 6.74 3.96
C VAL A 285 11.83 5.53 4.77
N ASN A 286 11.08 5.18 5.80
CA ASN A 286 11.33 3.96 6.59
C ASN A 286 10.75 2.74 5.88
N VAL A 287 9.56 2.90 5.31
CA VAL A 287 8.82 1.83 4.63
C VAL A 287 8.35 2.31 3.28
N ALA A 288 8.54 1.50 2.25
CA ALA A 288 8.00 1.75 0.92
C ALA A 288 7.23 0.53 0.39
N LYS A 289 6.13 0.78 -0.33
CA LYS A 289 5.56 -0.21 -1.24
C LYS A 289 6.35 -0.17 -2.54
N ALA A 290 6.74 -1.33 -3.06
CA ALA A 290 7.35 -1.44 -4.38
C ALA A 290 6.34 -1.03 -5.46
N ASN A 291 6.74 -0.16 -6.37
CA ASN A 291 5.89 0.22 -7.50
C ASN A 291 5.67 -0.98 -8.42
N HIS A 292 4.48 -1.07 -9.03
CA HIS A 292 4.06 -2.09 -9.98
C HIS A 292 4.49 -3.50 -9.54
N HIS A 293 4.26 -3.81 -8.26
CA HIS A 293 4.56 -5.11 -7.64
C HIS A 293 6.00 -5.61 -7.87
N GLY A 294 6.95 -4.72 -8.19
CA GLY A 294 8.32 -5.08 -8.58
C GLY A 294 8.43 -5.64 -10.01
N TYR A 295 7.63 -5.12 -10.96
CA TYR A 295 7.73 -5.51 -12.36
C TYR A 295 8.98 -4.93 -13.05
N TYR A 296 9.21 -5.21 -14.33
CA TYR A 296 10.49 -4.96 -15.03
C TYR A 296 10.99 -3.52 -14.96
N GLU A 297 10.11 -2.55 -15.14
CA GLU A 297 10.42 -1.14 -15.30
C GLU A 297 10.49 -0.35 -14.01
N THR A 298 10.21 -0.97 -12.87
CA THR A 298 10.08 -0.27 -11.59
C THR A 298 11.19 -0.59 -10.59
N CYS A 299 11.19 0.06 -9.46
CA CYS A 299 12.24 -0.04 -8.44
C CYS A 299 13.63 0.20 -9.05
N ASN A 300 13.77 1.27 -9.84
CA ASN A 300 15.04 1.63 -10.45
C ASN A 300 16.08 2.11 -9.40
N GLY A 301 17.35 2.26 -9.79
CA GLY A 301 18.41 2.62 -8.87
C GLY A 301 18.22 3.99 -8.20
N ALA A 302 17.62 4.97 -8.89
CA ALA A 302 17.30 6.28 -8.33
C ALA A 302 16.23 6.14 -7.22
N PHE A 303 15.13 5.44 -7.51
CA PHE A 303 14.08 5.15 -6.53
C PHE A 303 14.64 4.48 -5.27
N LEU A 304 15.41 3.40 -5.45
CA LEU A 304 15.97 2.63 -4.34
C LEU A 304 16.93 3.44 -3.45
N ASN A 305 17.76 4.30 -4.05
CA ASN A 305 18.74 5.09 -3.28
C ASN A 305 18.17 6.40 -2.72
N ASN A 306 17.22 7.04 -3.42
CA ASN A 306 16.60 8.28 -2.92
C ASN A 306 15.64 7.99 -1.76
N LEU A 307 14.79 6.97 -1.88
CA LEU A 307 13.90 6.55 -0.81
C LEU A 307 14.65 5.79 0.28
N CYS A 308 15.64 5.00 -0.07
CA CYS A 308 16.48 4.20 0.81
C CYS A 308 15.68 3.52 1.95
N PRO A 309 14.59 2.79 1.63
CA PRO A 309 13.69 2.25 2.64
C PRO A 309 14.37 1.16 3.48
N GLU A 310 14.07 1.11 4.79
CA GLU A 310 14.50 0.01 5.66
C GLU A 310 13.64 -1.25 5.44
N VAL A 311 12.41 -1.04 4.97
CA VAL A 311 11.43 -2.09 4.66
C VAL A 311 10.83 -1.82 3.29
N LEU A 312 10.90 -2.80 2.39
CA LEU A 312 10.26 -2.76 1.08
C LEU A 312 9.18 -3.85 1.02
N ILE A 313 7.94 -3.44 0.81
CA ILE A 313 6.78 -4.33 0.74
C ILE A 313 6.39 -4.53 -0.72
N ILE A 314 6.25 -5.79 -1.12
CA ILE A 314 5.76 -6.17 -2.45
C ILE A 314 4.36 -6.74 -2.29
N ASP A 315 3.35 -5.99 -2.73
CA ASP A 315 1.99 -6.47 -2.81
C ASP A 315 1.82 -7.25 -4.12
N ALA A 316 2.01 -8.55 -4.06
CA ALA A 316 2.10 -9.40 -5.24
C ALA A 316 0.74 -9.98 -5.63
N ARG A 317 0.52 -10.16 -6.93
CA ARG A 317 -0.73 -10.69 -7.49
C ARG A 317 -0.57 -11.80 -8.53
N SER A 318 0.66 -12.17 -8.86
CA SER A 318 0.94 -13.19 -9.87
C SER A 318 2.35 -13.75 -9.71
N ASP A 319 2.64 -14.79 -10.48
CA ASP A 319 3.97 -15.41 -10.53
C ASP A 319 5.05 -14.53 -11.20
N ASN A 320 4.67 -13.40 -11.75
CA ASN A 320 5.57 -12.39 -12.33
C ASN A 320 5.80 -11.16 -11.43
N HIS A 321 5.44 -11.22 -10.16
CA HIS A 321 5.52 -10.07 -9.25
C HIS A 321 6.12 -10.49 -7.90
N PRO A 322 7.39 -10.12 -7.64
CA PRO A 322 8.31 -9.39 -8.52
C PRO A 322 8.90 -10.30 -9.61
N VAL A 323 9.43 -9.68 -10.69
CA VAL A 323 10.21 -10.42 -11.68
C VAL A 323 11.65 -10.66 -11.20
N PRO A 324 12.33 -11.74 -11.64
CA PRO A 324 13.69 -12.05 -11.20
C PRO A 324 14.71 -10.92 -11.46
N SER A 325 14.60 -10.21 -12.58
CA SER A 325 15.50 -9.09 -12.91
C SER A 325 15.35 -7.90 -11.94
N THR A 326 14.14 -7.59 -11.52
CA THR A 326 13.87 -6.52 -10.54
C THR A 326 14.34 -6.96 -9.16
N MET A 327 14.09 -8.22 -8.77
CA MET A 327 14.56 -8.72 -7.49
C MET A 327 16.09 -8.72 -7.41
N LYS A 328 16.79 -9.14 -8.46
CA LYS A 328 18.27 -9.04 -8.56
C LYS A 328 18.74 -7.60 -8.40
N ARG A 329 18.08 -6.64 -9.05
CA ARG A 329 18.41 -5.20 -8.91
C ARG A 329 18.21 -4.70 -7.48
N MET A 330 17.14 -5.10 -6.82
CA MET A 330 16.84 -4.71 -5.44
C MET A 330 17.79 -5.33 -4.41
N THR A 331 18.40 -6.48 -4.72
CA THR A 331 19.34 -7.17 -3.83
C THR A 331 20.82 -6.90 -4.17
N ASP A 332 21.12 -6.22 -5.28
CA ASP A 332 22.48 -5.89 -5.69
C ASP A 332 23.01 -4.67 -4.94
N PRO A 333 24.04 -4.78 -4.10
CA PRO A 333 24.61 -3.66 -3.36
C PRO A 333 25.29 -2.62 -4.26
N LEU A 334 25.59 -2.95 -5.53
CA LEU A 334 26.09 -1.99 -6.52
C LEU A 334 24.99 -1.09 -7.07
N VAL A 335 23.74 -1.54 -7.03
CA VAL A 335 22.56 -0.78 -7.47
C VAL A 335 21.89 -0.08 -6.29
N TRP A 336 21.69 -0.78 -5.20
CA TRP A 336 21.11 -0.27 -3.97
C TRP A 336 22.09 -0.44 -2.82
N THR A 337 22.74 0.65 -2.43
CA THR A 337 23.87 0.63 -1.49
C THR A 337 23.53 0.16 -0.08
N ARG A 338 22.25 0.18 0.30
CA ARG A 338 21.76 -0.27 1.61
C ARG A 338 20.42 -1.01 1.43
N PRO A 339 20.43 -2.22 0.91
CA PRO A 339 19.22 -3.01 0.77
C PRO A 339 18.49 -3.16 2.11
N GLY A 340 17.18 -2.92 2.09
CA GLY A 340 16.31 -3.10 3.24
C GLY A 340 15.86 -4.55 3.41
N GLU A 341 14.91 -4.77 4.31
CA GLU A 341 14.21 -6.04 4.45
C GLU A 341 13.06 -6.14 3.46
N PHE A 342 12.86 -7.31 2.88
CA PHE A 342 11.80 -7.56 1.91
C PHE A 342 10.63 -8.32 2.53
N TYR A 343 9.43 -7.81 2.29
CA TYR A 343 8.17 -8.44 2.66
C TYR A 343 7.32 -8.63 1.41
N ILE A 344 6.57 -9.71 1.35
CA ILE A 344 5.71 -10.05 0.21
C ILE A 344 4.37 -10.60 0.71
N THR A 345 3.28 -10.26 0.03
CA THR A 345 1.93 -10.64 0.46
C THR A 345 1.60 -12.10 0.14
N VAL A 346 2.12 -12.66 -0.94
CA VAL A 346 1.82 -14.02 -1.41
C VAL A 346 3.05 -14.68 -2.02
N ASP A 347 3.06 -16.02 -2.08
CA ASP A 347 4.20 -16.83 -2.54
C ASP A 347 4.20 -17.15 -4.05
N GLN A 348 3.26 -16.62 -4.80
CA GLN A 348 3.03 -16.98 -6.22
C GLN A 348 4.28 -16.84 -7.11
N ALA A 349 5.18 -15.90 -6.79
CA ALA A 349 6.40 -15.66 -7.55
C ALA A 349 7.54 -16.63 -7.20
N ARG A 350 7.46 -17.42 -6.11
CA ARG A 350 8.56 -18.27 -5.61
C ARG A 350 9.14 -19.18 -6.69
N GLY A 351 8.26 -19.85 -7.46
CA GLY A 351 8.72 -20.77 -8.51
C GLY A 351 9.54 -20.11 -9.61
N LYS A 352 9.25 -18.85 -9.98
CA LYS A 352 10.01 -18.10 -10.99
C LYS A 352 11.24 -17.41 -10.43
N LEU A 353 11.20 -16.97 -9.19
CA LEU A 353 12.35 -16.37 -8.51
C LEU A 353 13.44 -17.41 -8.21
N GLY A 354 13.03 -18.63 -7.90
CA GLY A 354 13.94 -19.65 -7.37
C GLY A 354 14.30 -19.41 -5.90
N GLU A 355 14.85 -20.42 -5.23
CA GLU A 355 15.10 -20.37 -3.77
C GLU A 355 16.11 -19.29 -3.35
N GLU A 356 17.10 -18.98 -4.19
CA GLU A 356 18.11 -17.98 -3.91
C GLU A 356 17.47 -16.59 -3.71
N LEU A 357 16.71 -16.11 -4.72
CA LEU A 357 16.04 -14.81 -4.62
C LEU A 357 14.89 -14.83 -3.61
N TRP A 358 14.19 -15.96 -3.49
CA TRP A 358 13.10 -16.11 -2.52
C TRP A 358 13.58 -16.02 -1.07
N SER A 359 14.80 -16.48 -0.78
CA SER A 359 15.37 -16.47 0.58
C SER A 359 15.54 -15.05 1.18
N HIS A 360 15.46 -14.00 0.36
CA HIS A 360 15.51 -12.63 0.84
C HIS A 360 14.20 -12.18 1.52
N PHE A 361 13.06 -12.86 1.26
CA PHE A 361 11.78 -12.50 1.84
C PHE A 361 11.60 -13.03 3.25
N LYS A 362 10.94 -12.22 4.09
CA LYS A 362 10.31 -12.69 5.33
C LYS A 362 9.11 -13.59 4.98
N PRO A 363 8.52 -14.33 5.92
CA PRO A 363 7.29 -15.08 5.66
C PRO A 363 6.23 -14.22 4.96
N TRP A 364 5.49 -14.81 4.02
CA TRP A 364 4.42 -14.13 3.31
C TRP A 364 3.10 -14.14 4.12
N GLY A 365 2.21 -13.19 3.85
CA GLY A 365 0.92 -13.05 4.51
C GLY A 365 0.42 -11.60 4.49
N HIS A 366 -0.58 -11.28 5.32
CA HIS A 366 -0.93 -9.87 5.53
C HIS A 366 0.22 -9.17 6.27
N ILE A 367 0.70 -8.06 5.73
CA ILE A 367 1.83 -7.33 6.31
C ILE A 367 1.27 -6.13 7.08
N VAL A 368 1.63 -5.99 8.34
CA VAL A 368 1.23 -4.86 9.17
C VAL A 368 2.46 -4.13 9.68
N VAL A 369 2.59 -2.86 9.31
CA VAL A 369 3.57 -1.95 9.88
C VAL A 369 2.87 -1.15 10.97
N ARG A 370 3.22 -1.39 12.22
CA ARG A 370 2.74 -0.60 13.36
C ARG A 370 3.77 0.44 13.73
N VAL A 371 3.38 1.69 13.63
CA VAL A 371 4.15 2.84 14.09
C VAL A 371 3.62 3.24 15.46
N TYR A 372 4.49 3.29 16.44
CA TYR A 372 4.13 3.60 17.81
C TYR A 372 3.95 5.10 18.01
N GLU A 373 3.34 5.48 19.15
CA GLU A 373 3.00 6.86 19.46
C GLU A 373 4.19 7.82 19.28
N GLY A 374 3.94 8.92 18.57
CA GLY A 374 4.95 9.93 18.23
C GLY A 374 5.74 9.64 16.96
N GLY A 375 5.68 8.42 16.40
CA GLY A 375 6.35 8.10 15.15
C GLY A 375 7.84 7.84 15.25
N HIS A 376 8.37 7.59 16.45
CA HIS A 376 9.82 7.39 16.68
C HIS A 376 10.28 5.94 16.52
N GLU A 377 9.35 4.99 16.66
CA GLU A 377 9.62 3.56 16.57
C GLU A 377 8.51 2.86 15.81
N TYR A 378 8.85 1.78 15.11
CA TYR A 378 7.90 0.94 14.40
C TYR A 378 8.31 -0.53 14.41
N GLN A 379 7.35 -1.39 14.12
CA GLN A 379 7.55 -2.83 14.05
C GLN A 379 6.73 -3.41 12.91
N VAL A 380 7.23 -4.47 12.28
CA VAL A 380 6.53 -5.16 11.18
C VAL A 380 6.06 -6.53 11.65
N PHE A 381 4.81 -6.81 11.40
CA PHE A 381 4.17 -8.09 11.66
C PHE A 381 3.73 -8.72 10.35
N VAL A 382 3.81 -10.03 10.26
CA VAL A 382 3.15 -10.79 9.18
C VAL A 382 2.08 -11.66 9.82
N LEU A 383 0.85 -11.55 9.29
CA LEU A 383 -0.29 -12.31 9.75
C LEU A 383 -0.61 -13.42 8.75
N ASP A 384 -1.06 -14.55 9.25
CA ASP A 384 -1.52 -15.68 8.44
C ASP A 384 -2.66 -15.24 7.51
N ALA A 385 -2.47 -15.39 6.21
CA ALA A 385 -3.46 -15.05 5.19
C ALA A 385 -4.31 -16.23 4.72
N ASP A 386 -4.01 -17.45 5.16
CA ASP A 386 -4.79 -18.67 4.87
C ASP A 386 -5.88 -18.92 5.90
N SER A 387 -5.96 -18.08 6.95
CA SER A 387 -6.90 -18.23 8.04
C SER A 387 -7.55 -16.90 8.44
N LEU A 388 -8.84 -16.93 8.75
CA LEU A 388 -9.58 -15.76 9.28
C LEU A 388 -9.22 -15.42 10.74
N ASP A 389 -8.39 -16.22 11.38
CA ASP A 389 -7.85 -15.94 12.71
C ASP A 389 -6.80 -14.82 12.69
N TYR A 390 -6.13 -14.60 11.56
CA TYR A 390 -5.08 -13.61 11.37
C TYR A 390 -3.98 -13.69 12.45
N LYS A 391 -3.52 -14.91 12.74
CA LYS A 391 -2.43 -15.12 13.71
C LYS A 391 -1.15 -14.48 13.23
N VAL A 392 -0.40 -13.92 14.18
CA VAL A 392 0.96 -13.43 13.90
C VAL A 392 1.87 -14.63 13.64
N ILE A 393 2.44 -14.72 12.45
CA ILE A 393 3.41 -15.76 12.05
C ILE A 393 4.84 -15.24 12.00
N TYR A 394 5.03 -13.91 12.01
CA TYR A 394 6.32 -13.27 12.10
C TYR A 394 6.20 -11.89 12.76
N THR A 395 7.21 -11.53 13.54
CA THR A 395 7.38 -10.20 14.17
C THR A 395 8.82 -9.77 13.98
N SER A 396 9.05 -8.58 13.42
CA SER A 396 10.38 -8.01 13.30
C SER A 396 10.91 -7.55 14.68
N GLU A 397 12.20 -7.26 14.76
CA GLU A 397 12.72 -6.43 15.84
C GLU A 397 12.10 -5.03 15.79
N MET A 398 12.12 -4.33 16.95
CA MET A 398 11.72 -2.93 17.02
C MET A 398 12.73 -2.08 16.22
N LYS A 399 12.21 -1.25 15.31
CA LYS A 399 12.99 -0.36 14.46
C LYS A 399 12.81 1.09 14.90
N LYS A 400 13.88 1.87 14.82
CA LYS A 400 13.80 3.32 15.05
C LYS A 400 13.53 4.03 13.74
N SER A 401 12.59 4.97 13.78
CA SER A 401 12.37 5.89 12.66
C SER A 401 13.55 6.89 12.56
N LYS A 402 13.90 7.30 11.34
CA LYS A 402 15.09 8.14 11.08
C LYS A 402 14.76 9.30 10.16
#